data_b91d08cb86ddf86d20ae7930e5a1016b
#
_entry.id   b91d08cb86ddf86d20ae7930e5a1016b
#
_cell.length_a   1.000
_cell.length_b   1.000
_cell.length_c   1.000
_cell.angle_alpha   90.00
_cell.angle_beta   90.00
_cell.angle_gamma   90.00
#
_symmetry.space_group_name_H-M   'P 1'
#
loop_
_entity.id
_entity.type
_entity.pdbx_description
1 polymer ?
#
loop_
_entity_poly.entity_id
_entity_poly.type
_entity_poly.pdbx_seq_one_letter_code
_entity_poly.pdbx_strand_id
1 'polypeptide(L)'
;MEDIRKAHNTFKKDLIQKATVNGDLILDVGCGCGGDLQKWRHAGANISMCDPDEKSLEEAKSRAKNLKIRVNFYHGDIFNCPNRRYDVVCFNFSLHYIFASEKLFKDSIREIKKRMKPGGKLIGIIPDSEKIIMRTPLQDEMGNFFKLNEHGNGG
;
A
#
# COMPACT_ATOMS: atom_id res chain seq x y z
N MET A 1 19.22 5.67 -13.46
CA MET A 1 17.95 4.91 -13.32
C MET A 1 18.02 3.90 -12.19
N GLU A 2 19.00 3.04 -12.17
CA GLU A 2 19.14 2.06 -11.08
C GLU A 2 19.37 2.69 -9.71
N ASP A 3 20.16 3.76 -9.65
CA ASP A 3 20.43 4.44 -8.38
C ASP A 3 19.18 5.07 -7.78
N ILE A 4 18.33 5.65 -8.63
CA ILE A 4 17.05 6.24 -8.19
C ILE A 4 16.12 5.13 -7.69
N ARG A 5 16.07 4.01 -8.41
CA ARG A 5 15.24 2.86 -8.02
C ARG A 5 15.71 2.25 -6.70
N LYS A 6 17.02 2.13 -6.51
CA LYS A 6 17.62 1.64 -5.27
C LYS A 6 17.28 2.56 -4.10
N ALA A 7 17.44 3.85 -4.28
CA ALA A 7 17.14 4.85 -3.26
C ALA A 7 15.65 4.80 -2.88
N HIS A 8 14.77 4.68 -3.87
CA HIS A 8 13.34 4.56 -3.65
C HIS A 8 12.98 3.29 -2.87
N ASN A 9 13.58 2.16 -3.23
CA ASN A 9 13.37 0.89 -2.54
C ASN A 9 13.85 0.93 -1.09
N THR A 10 15.00 1.54 -0.85
CA THR A 10 15.55 1.70 0.50
C THR A 10 14.64 2.57 1.35
N PHE A 11 14.19 3.68 0.81
CA PHE A 11 13.27 4.59 1.49
C PHE A 11 11.96 3.90 1.82
N LYS A 12 11.41 3.14 0.88
CA LYS A 12 10.17 2.39 1.07
C LYS A 12 10.32 1.32 2.15
N LYS A 13 11.43 0.61 2.16
CA LYS A 13 11.74 -0.39 3.19
C LYS A 13 11.76 0.25 4.57
N ASP A 14 12.45 1.36 4.71
CA ASP A 14 12.56 2.08 5.99
C ASP A 14 11.20 2.57 6.45
N LEU A 15 10.39 3.09 5.52
CA LEU A 15 9.06 3.58 5.85
C LEU A 15 8.14 2.45 6.31
N ILE A 16 8.19 1.32 5.63
CA ILE A 16 7.41 0.13 6.02
C ILE A 16 7.80 -0.33 7.41
N GLN A 17 9.10 -0.37 7.70
CA GLN A 17 9.58 -0.77 9.03
C GLN A 17 9.14 0.19 10.12
N LYS A 18 9.15 1.48 9.84
CA LYS A 18 8.70 2.49 10.81
C LYS A 18 7.20 2.45 11.04
N ALA A 19 6.44 2.14 10.01
CA ALA A 19 4.99 2.12 10.10
C ALA A 19 4.43 0.85 10.71
N THR A 20 5.20 -0.23 10.72
CA THR A 20 4.72 -1.58 11.03
C THR A 20 5.32 -2.09 12.33
N VAL A 21 4.46 -2.58 13.21
CA VAL A 21 4.87 -3.29 14.43
C VAL A 21 4.80 -4.79 14.14
N ASN A 22 5.73 -5.55 14.71
CA ASN A 22 5.73 -7.00 14.53
C ASN A 22 4.36 -7.57 14.93
N GLY A 23 3.78 -8.36 14.04
CA GLY A 23 2.46 -8.95 14.24
C GLY A 23 1.31 -8.14 13.64
N ASP A 24 1.57 -6.94 13.14
CA ASP A 24 0.54 -6.12 12.50
C ASP A 24 -0.09 -6.84 11.30
N LEU A 25 -1.39 -6.65 11.13
CA LEU A 25 -2.11 -7.09 9.95
C LEU A 25 -2.05 -5.99 8.91
N ILE A 26 -1.48 -6.30 7.74
CA ILE A 26 -1.31 -5.30 6.68
C ILE A 26 -2.04 -5.72 5.41
N LEU A 27 -2.47 -4.72 4.65
CA LEU A 27 -3.04 -4.91 3.32
C LEU A 27 -2.25 -4.08 2.32
N ASP A 28 -1.69 -4.76 1.32
CA ASP A 28 -0.98 -4.11 0.22
C ASP A 28 -1.88 -4.11 -1.01
N VAL A 29 -2.44 -2.95 -1.32
CA VAL A 29 -3.40 -2.75 -2.41
C VAL A 29 -2.65 -2.33 -3.67
N GLY A 30 -2.84 -3.09 -4.74
CA GLY A 30 -2.08 -2.89 -5.97
C GLY A 30 -0.68 -3.47 -5.85
N CYS A 31 -0.59 -4.68 -5.34
CA CYS A 31 0.70 -5.32 -5.02
C CYS A 31 1.53 -5.70 -6.26
N GLY A 32 0.91 -5.71 -7.44
CA GLY A 32 1.59 -6.16 -8.65
C GLY A 32 2.15 -7.56 -8.51
N CYS A 33 3.39 -7.74 -8.90
CA CYS A 33 4.10 -9.02 -8.83
C CYS A 33 4.67 -9.36 -7.46
N GLY A 34 4.33 -8.61 -6.44
CA GLY A 34 4.78 -8.88 -5.08
C GLY A 34 6.17 -8.36 -4.77
N GLY A 35 6.53 -7.21 -5.32
CA GLY A 35 7.85 -6.61 -5.12
C GLY A 35 8.18 -6.26 -3.68
N ASP A 36 7.17 -6.12 -2.82
CA ASP A 36 7.36 -5.73 -1.42
C ASP A 36 7.19 -6.87 -0.42
N LEU A 37 7.04 -8.10 -0.91
CA LEU A 37 6.86 -9.27 -0.04
C LEU A 37 7.92 -9.37 1.06
N GLN A 38 9.19 -9.21 0.69
CA GLN A 38 10.27 -9.33 1.65
C GLN A 38 10.31 -8.15 2.62
N LYS A 39 9.93 -6.98 2.16
CA LYS A 39 9.86 -5.78 3.02
C LYS A 39 8.83 -5.98 4.13
N TRP A 40 7.66 -6.51 3.80
CA TRP A 40 6.62 -6.81 4.78
C TRP A 40 7.03 -7.93 5.73
N ARG A 41 7.64 -8.99 5.18
CA ARG A 41 8.13 -10.07 6.03
C ARG A 41 9.18 -9.58 7.03
N HIS A 42 10.10 -8.76 6.56
CA HIS A 42 11.15 -8.18 7.41
C HIS A 42 10.57 -7.34 8.55
N ALA A 43 9.46 -6.66 8.29
CA ALA A 43 8.76 -5.88 9.30
C ALA A 43 7.93 -6.75 10.26
N GLY A 44 7.86 -8.05 10.02
CA GLY A 44 7.11 -8.97 10.87
C GLY A 44 5.60 -8.93 10.66
N ALA A 45 5.15 -8.48 9.51
CA ALA A 45 3.74 -8.28 9.23
C ALA A 45 3.02 -9.60 8.89
N ASN A 46 1.72 -9.63 9.21
CA ASN A 46 0.79 -10.60 8.64
C ASN A 46 0.25 -9.99 7.35
N ILE A 47 0.57 -10.60 6.22
CA ILE A 47 0.48 -9.96 4.91
C ILE A 47 -0.80 -10.36 4.18
N SER A 48 -1.55 -9.35 3.70
CA SER A 48 -2.62 -9.51 2.73
C SER A 48 -2.29 -8.65 1.52
N MET A 49 -2.57 -9.14 0.33
CA MET A 49 -2.28 -8.44 -0.92
C MET A 49 -3.43 -8.56 -1.89
N CYS A 50 -3.66 -7.52 -2.67
CA CYS A 50 -4.62 -7.58 -3.77
C CYS A 50 -4.09 -6.86 -5.01
N ASP A 51 -4.54 -7.32 -6.17
CA ASP A 51 -4.25 -6.67 -7.44
C ASP A 51 -5.31 -7.09 -8.46
N PRO A 52 -5.79 -6.18 -9.31
CA PRO A 52 -6.76 -6.52 -10.34
C PRO A 52 -6.15 -7.27 -11.52
N ASP A 53 -4.82 -7.18 -11.72
CA ASP A 53 -4.16 -7.88 -12.80
C ASP A 53 -3.87 -9.33 -12.40
N GLU A 54 -4.58 -10.26 -13.02
CA GLU A 54 -4.47 -11.67 -12.69
C GLU A 54 -3.07 -12.24 -12.88
N LYS A 55 -2.39 -11.84 -13.95
CA LYS A 55 -1.02 -12.32 -14.22
C LYS A 55 -0.04 -11.87 -13.18
N SER A 56 -0.11 -10.60 -12.80
CA SER A 56 0.74 -10.06 -11.73
C SER A 56 0.48 -10.78 -10.42
N LEU A 57 -0.79 -11.00 -10.10
CA LEU A 57 -1.16 -11.66 -8.85
C LEU A 57 -0.67 -13.11 -8.81
N GLU A 58 -0.75 -13.84 -9.93
CA GLU A 58 -0.22 -15.19 -10.01
C GLU A 58 1.29 -15.21 -9.80
N GLU A 59 1.99 -14.24 -10.35
CA GLU A 59 3.43 -14.11 -10.11
C GLU A 59 3.74 -13.81 -8.65
N ALA A 60 2.95 -12.93 -8.02
CA ALA A 60 3.10 -12.64 -6.60
C ALA A 60 2.89 -13.90 -5.75
N LYS A 61 1.88 -14.70 -6.07
CA LYS A 61 1.62 -15.97 -5.38
C LYS A 61 2.80 -16.93 -5.53
N SER A 62 3.36 -17.02 -6.72
CA SER A 62 4.51 -17.88 -7.00
C SER A 62 5.74 -17.43 -6.21
N ARG A 63 5.98 -16.13 -6.16
CA ARG A 63 7.08 -15.56 -5.35
C ARG A 63 6.92 -15.87 -3.88
N ALA A 64 5.72 -15.66 -3.35
CA ALA A 64 5.43 -15.92 -1.94
C ALA A 64 5.70 -17.39 -1.61
N LYS A 65 5.27 -18.29 -2.48
CA LYS A 65 5.51 -19.72 -2.31
C LYS A 65 7.00 -20.04 -2.31
N ASN A 66 7.75 -19.50 -3.26
CA ASN A 66 9.18 -19.73 -3.37
C ASN A 66 9.95 -19.17 -2.18
N LEU A 67 9.51 -18.02 -1.66
CA LEU A 67 10.12 -17.38 -0.50
C LEU A 67 9.60 -17.93 0.83
N LYS A 68 8.64 -18.85 0.78
CA LYS A 68 7.98 -19.44 1.95
C LYS A 68 7.35 -18.36 2.85
N ILE A 69 6.70 -17.38 2.21
CA ILE A 69 5.97 -16.32 2.89
C ILE A 69 4.48 -16.62 2.80
N ARG A 70 3.81 -16.63 3.94
CA ARG A 70 2.36 -16.80 3.99
C ARG A 70 1.67 -15.48 3.72
N VAL A 71 0.79 -15.45 2.72
CA VAL A 71 0.08 -14.25 2.31
C VAL A 71 -1.37 -14.61 1.98
N ASN A 72 -2.29 -13.73 2.36
CA ASN A 72 -3.68 -13.82 1.90
C ASN A 72 -3.81 -12.98 0.63
N PHE A 73 -4.09 -13.61 -0.50
CA PHE A 73 -4.22 -12.94 -1.78
C PHE A 73 -5.70 -12.77 -2.17
N TYR A 74 -6.02 -11.59 -2.70
CA TYR A 74 -7.36 -11.28 -3.21
C TYR A 74 -7.24 -10.72 -4.62
N HIS A 75 -8.00 -11.27 -5.55
CA HIS A 75 -8.02 -10.79 -6.93
C HIS A 75 -9.00 -9.62 -7.03
N GLY A 76 -8.48 -8.45 -7.35
CA GLY A 76 -9.26 -7.24 -7.49
C GLY A 76 -8.61 -6.06 -6.81
N ASP A 77 -9.42 -5.04 -6.53
CA ASP A 77 -8.97 -3.82 -5.84
C ASP A 77 -9.44 -3.81 -4.38
N ILE A 78 -9.36 -2.63 -3.74
CA ILE A 78 -9.75 -2.49 -2.33
C ILE A 78 -11.20 -2.90 -2.08
N PHE A 79 -12.10 -2.70 -3.05
CA PHE A 79 -13.51 -3.06 -2.91
C PHE A 79 -13.72 -4.57 -2.82
N ASN A 80 -12.77 -5.35 -3.32
CA ASN A 80 -12.83 -6.82 -3.34
C ASN A 80 -12.19 -7.47 -2.10
N CYS A 81 -11.55 -6.67 -1.25
CA CYS A 81 -10.88 -7.19 -0.06
C CYS A 81 -11.86 -7.32 1.10
N PRO A 82 -11.63 -8.32 1.98
CA PRO A 82 -12.46 -8.48 3.17
C PRO A 82 -12.49 -7.23 4.03
N ASN A 83 -13.61 -7.01 4.69
CA ASN A 83 -13.82 -5.87 5.56
C ASN A 83 -13.19 -6.11 6.94
N ARG A 84 -11.92 -6.49 6.94
CA ARG A 84 -11.14 -6.68 8.17
C ARG A 84 -10.53 -5.35 8.57
N ARG A 85 -10.14 -5.26 9.83
CA ARG A 85 -9.48 -4.07 10.35
C ARG A 85 -7.96 -4.26 10.29
N TYR A 86 -7.32 -3.52 9.40
CA TYR A 86 -5.87 -3.60 9.21
C TYR A 86 -5.15 -2.53 10.02
N ASP A 87 -3.96 -2.87 10.51
CA ASP A 87 -3.07 -1.93 11.19
C ASP A 87 -2.40 -0.99 10.20
N VAL A 88 -2.05 -1.50 9.02
CA VAL A 88 -1.42 -0.73 7.96
C VAL A 88 -2.07 -1.09 6.63
N VAL A 89 -2.38 -0.07 5.84
CA VAL A 89 -2.79 -0.24 4.44
C VAL A 89 -1.80 0.49 3.57
N CYS A 90 -1.22 -0.22 2.61
CA CYS A 90 -0.35 0.37 1.60
C CYS A 90 -1.13 0.44 0.29
N PHE A 91 -1.32 1.63 -0.24
CA PHE A 91 -2.08 1.82 -1.47
C PHE A 91 -1.17 2.35 -2.56
N ASN A 92 -1.02 1.56 -3.62
CA ASN A 92 -0.20 1.94 -4.77
C ASN A 92 -1.07 2.71 -5.76
N PHE A 93 -0.97 4.04 -5.71
CA PHE A 93 -1.72 4.93 -6.58
C PHE A 93 -1.01 5.11 -7.91
N SER A 94 -1.71 4.89 -9.02
CA SER A 94 -1.23 5.35 -10.32
C SER A 94 -1.76 6.75 -10.55
N LEU A 95 -1.04 7.57 -11.33
CA LEU A 95 -1.54 8.89 -11.70
C LEU A 95 -2.86 8.77 -12.47
N HIS A 96 -2.95 7.78 -13.35
CA HIS A 96 -4.19 7.54 -14.09
C HIS A 96 -5.36 7.25 -13.17
N TYR A 97 -5.14 6.45 -12.14
CA TYR A 97 -6.18 6.12 -11.18
C TYR A 97 -6.63 7.35 -10.40
N ILE A 98 -5.68 8.16 -9.94
CA ILE A 98 -5.96 9.35 -9.14
C ILE A 98 -6.75 10.39 -9.96
N PHE A 99 -6.38 10.59 -11.21
CA PHE A 99 -6.99 11.62 -12.05
C PHE A 99 -8.16 11.11 -12.89
N ALA A 100 -8.44 9.82 -12.87
CA ALA A 100 -9.53 9.25 -13.65
C ALA A 100 -10.89 9.77 -13.17
N SER A 101 -11.06 9.94 -11.86
CA SER A 101 -12.31 10.36 -11.28
C SER A 101 -12.11 10.76 -9.82
N GLU A 102 -12.56 11.97 -9.48
CA GLU A 102 -12.60 12.41 -8.10
C GLU A 102 -13.49 11.50 -7.25
N LYS A 103 -14.60 11.05 -7.83
CA LYS A 103 -15.51 10.13 -7.14
C LYS A 103 -14.85 8.81 -6.82
N LEU A 104 -14.12 8.24 -7.80
CA LEU A 104 -13.41 6.97 -7.60
C LEU A 104 -12.36 7.10 -6.49
N PHE A 105 -11.63 8.19 -6.48
CA PHE A 105 -10.65 8.46 -5.43
C PHE A 105 -11.31 8.58 -4.06
N LYS A 106 -12.41 9.32 -3.97
CA LYS A 106 -13.17 9.48 -2.72
C LYS A 106 -13.70 8.15 -2.20
N ASP A 107 -14.26 7.35 -3.10
CA ASP A 107 -14.79 6.04 -2.73
C ASP A 107 -13.69 5.12 -2.25
N SER A 108 -12.52 5.16 -2.88
CA SER A 108 -11.37 4.34 -2.47
C SER A 108 -10.88 4.72 -1.07
N ILE A 109 -10.77 6.02 -0.78
CA ILE A 109 -10.37 6.47 0.55
C ILE A 109 -11.37 6.02 1.61
N ARG A 110 -12.66 6.10 1.30
CA ARG A 110 -13.71 5.63 2.22
C ARG A 110 -13.57 4.13 2.50
N GLU A 111 -13.30 3.33 1.46
CA GLU A 111 -13.10 1.90 1.62
C GLU A 111 -11.84 1.57 2.41
N ILE A 112 -10.79 2.37 2.24
CA ILE A 112 -9.57 2.25 3.04
C ILE A 112 -9.89 2.51 4.52
N LYS A 113 -10.60 3.58 4.81
CA LYS A 113 -10.97 3.93 6.19
C LYS A 113 -11.76 2.84 6.87
N LYS A 114 -12.70 2.22 6.16
CA LYS A 114 -13.51 1.11 6.70
C LYS A 114 -12.66 -0.08 7.12
N ARG A 115 -11.51 -0.26 6.48
CA ARG A 115 -10.63 -1.41 6.67
C ARG A 115 -9.45 -1.11 7.57
N MET A 116 -9.47 0.01 8.26
CA MET A 116 -8.37 0.38 9.14
C MET A 116 -8.80 0.42 10.59
N LYS A 117 -7.90 0.00 11.45
CA LYS A 117 -8.07 0.15 12.89
C LYS A 117 -7.92 1.65 13.26
N PRO A 118 -8.57 2.09 14.36
CA PRO A 118 -8.27 3.42 14.90
C PRO A 118 -6.77 3.52 15.15
N GLY A 119 -6.16 4.61 14.70
CA GLY A 119 -4.71 4.79 14.78
C GLY A 119 -3.91 4.03 13.74
N GLY A 120 -4.57 3.30 12.86
CA GLY A 120 -3.91 2.61 11.75
C GLY A 120 -3.25 3.59 10.79
N LYS A 121 -2.30 3.09 10.01
CA LYS A 121 -1.49 3.93 9.13
C LYS A 121 -1.75 3.61 7.66
N LEU A 122 -1.80 4.65 6.85
CA LEU A 122 -1.92 4.53 5.40
C LEU A 122 -0.61 4.96 4.76
N ILE A 123 -0.06 4.11 3.92
CA ILE A 123 1.09 4.43 3.08
C ILE A 123 0.57 4.55 1.66
N GLY A 124 0.66 5.76 1.09
CA GLY A 124 0.30 5.99 -0.30
C GLY A 124 1.54 6.09 -1.14
N ILE A 125 1.59 5.34 -2.23
CA ILE A 125 2.73 5.32 -3.13
C ILE A 125 2.28 5.77 -4.50
N ILE A 126 3.00 6.76 -5.04
CA ILE A 126 2.74 7.29 -6.37
C ILE A 126 3.99 7.03 -7.21
N PRO A 127 4.08 5.88 -7.88
CA PRO A 127 5.32 5.49 -8.56
C PRO A 127 5.74 6.45 -9.66
N ASP A 128 4.78 7.04 -10.38
CA ASP A 128 5.08 7.94 -11.50
C ASP A 128 5.71 9.26 -11.06
N SER A 129 5.48 9.68 -9.82
CA SER A 129 6.08 10.88 -9.25
C SER A 129 7.10 10.56 -8.16
N GLU A 130 7.33 9.28 -7.90
CA GLU A 130 8.25 8.78 -6.88
C GLU A 130 7.94 9.33 -5.48
N LYS A 131 6.68 9.61 -5.22
CA LYS A 131 6.24 10.12 -3.93
C LYS A 131 5.68 9.00 -3.07
N ILE A 132 6.03 9.04 -1.79
CA ILE A 132 5.51 8.12 -0.79
C ILE A 132 4.88 8.95 0.32
N ILE A 133 3.65 8.61 0.65
CA ILE A 133 2.85 9.34 1.62
C ILE A 133 2.47 8.38 2.75
N MET A 134 2.68 8.79 4.00
CA MET A 134 2.22 8.02 5.14
C MET A 134 1.31 8.88 6.00
N ARG A 135 0.11 8.40 6.28
CA ARG A 135 -0.89 9.15 7.02
C ARG A 135 -1.76 8.24 7.88
N THR A 136 -2.35 8.86 8.90
CA THR A 136 -3.46 8.26 9.65
C THR A 136 -4.74 8.79 9.03
N PRO A 137 -5.55 7.96 8.33
CA PRO A 137 -6.69 8.46 7.55
C PRO A 137 -7.74 9.21 8.35
N LEU A 138 -7.84 8.93 9.65
CA LEU A 138 -8.81 9.61 10.53
C LEU A 138 -8.47 11.06 10.79
N GLN A 139 -7.21 11.47 10.53
CA GLN A 139 -6.74 12.83 10.80
C GLN A 139 -6.77 13.72 9.55
N ASP A 140 -6.90 13.10 8.37
CA ASP A 140 -6.83 13.81 7.11
C ASP A 140 -8.17 13.77 6.38
N GLU A 141 -8.67 14.94 6.02
CA GLU A 141 -9.71 15.03 5.02
C GLU A 141 -9.07 14.86 3.64
N MET A 142 -9.87 14.42 2.71
CA MET A 142 -9.40 13.99 1.42
C MET A 142 -8.65 15.05 0.63
N GLY A 143 -9.10 16.30 0.71
CA GLY A 143 -8.43 17.41 0.02
C GLY A 143 -7.05 17.69 0.59
N ASN A 144 -6.82 17.37 1.86
CA ASN A 144 -5.56 17.61 2.54
C ASN A 144 -4.57 16.46 2.35
N PHE A 145 -5.06 15.27 2.10
CA PHE A 145 -4.22 14.08 1.97
C PHE A 145 -3.12 14.25 0.92
N PHE A 146 -3.47 14.73 -0.26
CA PHE A 146 -2.48 14.96 -1.32
C PHE A 146 -1.78 16.30 -1.21
N LYS A 147 -2.46 17.33 -0.73
CA LYS A 147 -1.89 18.66 -0.58
C LYS A 147 -0.64 18.68 0.28
N LEU A 148 -0.68 18.01 1.41
CA LEU A 148 0.42 17.97 2.37
C LEU A 148 1.63 17.20 1.86
N ASN A 149 1.48 16.44 0.79
CA ASN A 149 2.53 15.60 0.27
C ASN A 149 3.00 15.98 -1.12
N GLU A 150 2.57 17.15 -1.60
CA GLU A 150 3.00 17.69 -2.89
C GLU A 150 4.50 17.84 -3.00
N HIS A 151 5.18 18.08 -1.89
CA HIS A 151 6.61 18.29 -1.87
C HIS A 151 7.42 16.99 -1.63
N GLY A 152 6.76 15.86 -1.57
CA GLY A 152 7.41 14.56 -1.48
C GLY A 152 8.10 14.24 -0.17
N ASN A 153 8.28 15.19 0.71
CA ASN A 153 9.03 14.99 1.95
C ASN A 153 8.16 14.95 3.19
N GLY A 154 6.88 14.85 3.04
CA GLY A 154 5.99 14.81 4.17
C GLY A 154 6.24 15.95 5.14
N GLY A 155 6.80 16.98 4.58
CA GLY A 155 7.22 18.15 5.35
C GLY A 155 6.14 18.62 6.17
#